data_de6e911847210c923b75d7651014d7f2
#
_entry.id   de6e911847210c923b75d7651014d7f2
#
_cell.length_a   1.000
_cell.length_b   1.000
_cell.length_c   1.000
_cell.angle_alpha   90.00
_cell.angle_beta   90.00
_cell.angle_gamma   90.00
#
_symmetry.space_group_name_H-M   'P 1'
#
loop_
_entity.id
_entity.type
_entity.pdbx_description
1 polymer ?
#
loop_
_entity_poly.entity_id
_entity_poly.type
_entity_poly.pdbx_seq_one_letter_code
_entity_poly.pdbx_strand_id
1 'polypeptide(L)' 'MHILIIEDEEQLCCSIAEGLRMNGYETDTCFDGNDG' A
#
# COMPACT_ATOMS: atom_id res chain seq x y z
N MET A 1 -14.13 2.21 3.86
CA MET A 1 -13.74 1.44 2.73
C MET A 1 -12.37 0.89 2.93
N HIS A 2 -12.14 -0.33 2.58
CA HIS A 2 -10.86 -0.99 2.82
C HIS A 2 -10.22 -1.26 1.47
N ILE A 3 -8.99 -0.85 1.30
CA ILE A 3 -8.31 -0.98 0.04
C ILE A 3 -7.07 -1.80 0.23
N LEU A 4 -6.85 -2.77 -0.63
CA LEU A 4 -5.66 -3.60 -0.55
C LEU A 4 -4.71 -3.15 -1.64
N ILE A 5 -3.47 -2.86 -1.29
CA ILE A 5 -2.48 -2.42 -2.24
C ILE A 5 -1.47 -3.51 -2.40
N ILE A 6 -1.28 -3.98 -3.62
CA ILE A 6 -0.29 -5.01 -3.89
C ILE A 6 0.77 -4.38 -4.78
N GLU A 7 1.98 -4.27 -4.31
CA GLU A 7 3.04 -3.63 -5.05
C GLU A 7 4.33 -4.29 -4.72
N ASP A 8 5.25 -4.36 -5.68
CA ASP A 8 6.53 -4.93 -5.34
C ASP A 8 7.50 -3.82 -5.03
N GLU A 9 7.15 -2.54 -5.08
CA GLU A 9 8.04 -1.49 -4.66
C GLU A 9 7.56 -0.96 -3.35
N GLU A 10 8.36 -1.10 -2.31
CA GLU A 10 7.94 -0.72 -0.98
C GLU A 10 7.67 0.76 -0.88
N GLN A 11 8.54 1.58 -1.47
CA GLN A 11 8.35 3.00 -1.35
C GLN A 11 7.06 3.44 -1.99
N LEU A 12 6.74 2.89 -3.15
CA LEU A 12 5.53 3.26 -3.85
C LEU A 12 4.33 2.83 -3.04
N CYS A 13 4.40 1.64 -2.46
CA CYS A 13 3.30 1.13 -1.68
C CYS A 13 3.03 2.03 -0.49
N CYS A 14 4.06 2.47 0.18
CA CYS A 14 3.90 3.35 1.32
C CYS A 14 3.31 4.68 0.92
N SER A 15 3.75 5.21 -0.21
CA SER A 15 3.22 6.50 -0.66
C SER A 15 1.74 6.42 -0.95
N ILE A 16 1.33 5.36 -1.62
CA ILE A 16 -0.06 5.21 -1.96
C ILE A 16 -0.88 5.04 -0.69
N ALA A 17 -0.41 4.20 0.21
CA ALA A 17 -1.14 3.94 1.44
C ALA A 17 -1.30 5.21 2.26
N GLU A 18 -0.24 6.01 2.31
CA GLU A 18 -0.31 7.21 3.09
C GLU A 18 -1.35 8.16 2.51
N GLY A 19 -1.36 8.32 1.20
CA GLY A 19 -2.32 9.20 0.56
C GLY A 19 -3.75 8.76 0.81
N LEU A 20 -3.99 7.45 0.75
CA LEU A 20 -5.35 6.97 0.95
C LEU A 20 -5.77 7.14 2.41
N ARG A 21 -4.85 6.90 3.33
CA ARG A 21 -5.21 7.04 4.73
C ARG A 21 -5.52 8.48 5.06
N MET A 22 -4.83 9.43 4.44
CA MET A 22 -5.11 10.82 4.71
C MET A 22 -6.50 11.18 4.23
N ASN A 23 -7.05 10.40 3.28
CA ASN A 23 -8.38 10.69 2.82
C ASN A 23 -9.42 9.86 3.58
N GLY A 24 -9.04 9.17 4.59
CA GLY A 24 -10.01 8.45 5.39
C GLY A 24 -10.23 7.02 5.01
N TYR A 25 -9.40 6.45 4.15
CA TYR A 25 -9.59 5.07 3.76
C TYR A 25 -8.70 4.17 4.59
N GLU A 26 -9.08 2.94 4.76
CA GLU A 26 -8.25 1.98 5.44
C GLU A 26 -7.50 1.22 4.38
N THR A 27 -6.20 1.04 4.54
CA THR A 27 -5.41 0.37 3.52
C THR A 27 -4.63 -0.77 4.13
N ASP A 28 -4.46 -1.82 3.35
CA ASP A 28 -3.58 -2.91 3.72
C ASP A 28 -2.54 -3.00 2.64
N THR A 29 -1.32 -3.28 2.98
CA THR A 29 -0.26 -3.36 1.98
C THR A 29 0.28 -4.77 1.94
N CYS A 30 0.57 -5.25 0.76
CA CYS A 30 1.10 -6.57 0.59
C CYS A 30 2.21 -6.52 -0.44
N PHE A 31 3.42 -6.98 -0.08
CA PHE A 31 4.47 -6.90 -1.00
C PHE A 31 4.61 -8.23 -1.60
N ASP A 32 4.59 -8.37 -2.92
CA ASP A 32 4.80 -9.62 -3.46
C ASP A 32 6.20 -9.65 -3.81
N GLY A 33 6.99 -9.07 -3.32
CA GLY A 33 8.27 -9.01 -3.70
C GLY A 33 9.03 -9.91 -3.30
N ASN A 34 9.36 -10.73 -3.86
CA ASN A 34 10.06 -11.71 -3.29
C ASN A 34 11.33 -11.40 -3.56
N ASP A 35 11.83 -10.55 -3.65
CA ASP A 35 13.01 -10.31 -3.91
C ASP A 35 13.81 -10.66 -3.13
N GLY A 36 13.85 -11.02 -2.77
CA GLY A 36 14.75 -11.50 -2.01
C GLY A 36 15.70 -10.63 -1.89
#